data_589305925aaff53e7756f45da9da118e
#
_entry.id   589305925aaff53e7756f45da9da118e
#
_cell.length_a   1.000
_cell.length_b   1.000
_cell.length_c   1.000
_cell.angle_alpha   90.00
_cell.angle_beta   90.00
_cell.angle_gamma   90.00
#
_symmetry.space_group_name_H-M   'P 1'
#
loop_
_entity.id
_entity.type
_entity.pdbx_description
1 polymer ?
#
loop_
_entity_poly.entity_id
_entity_poly.type
_entity_poly.pdbx_seq_one_letter_code
_entity_poly.pdbx_strand_id
1 'polypeptide(L)'
;NQISIIYILISLFVAIISHKLLQKHTSISDFYFFNFIKDVVFIVLSGLLFRYILSKNDQKNISIFKKLKKTNDEIKESNEKYDIVAKATSDTIWDWKIQEDQISWNKGIESVFGYKEYEVGNSSQWWFDKIHPEDSIKMSIKLYSFIEQKTEKWQDQYRFRCADNTYKYVLDRG
;
A
#
# COMPACT_ATOMS: atom_id res chain seq x y z
N ASN A 1 -22.67 -12.29 5.28
CA ASN A 1 -23.89 -12.73 4.58
C ASN A 1 -24.51 -14.02 5.13
N GLN A 2 -23.75 -15.02 5.59
CA GLN A 2 -24.31 -16.22 6.23
C GLN A 2 -25.08 -15.91 7.52
N ILE A 3 -24.57 -15.01 8.35
CA ILE A 3 -25.22 -14.61 9.63
C ILE A 3 -26.57 -13.91 9.37
N SER A 4 -26.64 -13.06 8.34
CA SER A 4 -27.89 -12.40 7.97
C SER A 4 -28.95 -13.39 7.46
N ILE A 5 -28.54 -14.41 6.72
CA ILE A 5 -29.41 -15.48 6.23
C ILE A 5 -29.94 -16.31 7.39
N ILE A 6 -29.07 -16.72 8.33
CA ILE A 6 -29.46 -17.46 9.53
C ILE A 6 -30.45 -16.65 10.37
N TYR A 7 -30.22 -15.34 10.53
CA TYR A 7 -31.14 -14.47 11.27
C TYR A 7 -32.50 -14.39 10.60
N ILE A 8 -32.55 -14.22 9.28
CA ILE A 8 -33.82 -14.21 8.52
C ILE A 8 -34.57 -15.53 8.69
N LEU A 9 -33.87 -16.67 8.61
CA LEU A 9 -34.45 -18.00 8.78
C LEU A 9 -35.00 -18.22 10.19
N ILE A 10 -34.31 -17.79 11.23
CA ILE A 10 -34.76 -17.86 12.62
C ILE A 10 -35.98 -16.96 12.83
N SER A 11 -35.99 -15.74 12.32
CA SER A 11 -37.12 -14.82 12.44
C SER A 11 -38.37 -15.35 11.74
N LEU A 12 -38.20 -15.95 10.56
CA LEU A 12 -39.27 -16.59 9.81
C LEU A 12 -39.84 -17.83 10.54
N PHE A 13 -38.99 -18.65 11.11
CA PHE A 13 -39.35 -19.83 11.89
C PHE A 13 -40.11 -19.45 13.16
N VAL A 14 -39.64 -18.43 13.90
CA VAL A 14 -40.39 -17.89 15.08
C VAL A 14 -41.75 -17.32 14.68
N ALA A 15 -41.85 -16.62 13.55
CA ALA A 15 -43.10 -16.11 13.05
C ALA A 15 -44.12 -17.21 12.69
N ILE A 16 -43.63 -18.29 12.03
CA ILE A 16 -44.51 -19.43 11.65
C ILE A 16 -44.99 -20.21 12.88
N ILE A 17 -44.08 -20.46 13.86
CA ILE A 17 -44.47 -21.14 15.11
C ILE A 17 -45.44 -20.29 15.91
N SER A 18 -45.20 -18.99 16.04
CA SER A 18 -46.11 -18.09 16.76
C SER A 18 -47.50 -18.06 16.12
N HIS A 19 -47.57 -18.05 14.79
CA HIS A 19 -48.87 -18.09 14.06
C HIS A 19 -49.61 -19.42 14.28
N LYS A 20 -48.93 -20.57 14.26
CA LYS A 20 -49.55 -21.88 14.52
C LYS A 20 -50.03 -22.07 15.97
N LEU A 21 -49.28 -21.56 16.94
CA LEU A 21 -49.66 -21.61 18.37
C LEU A 21 -50.87 -20.73 18.66
N LEU A 22 -50.96 -19.56 18.00
CA LEU A 22 -52.09 -18.62 18.13
C LEU A 22 -53.40 -19.16 17.57
N GLN A 23 -53.36 -20.00 16.54
CA GLN A 23 -54.60 -20.65 16.01
C GLN A 23 -55.21 -21.66 16.98
N LYS A 24 -54.50 -22.10 18.00
CA LYS A 24 -54.92 -23.19 18.90
C LYS A 24 -55.45 -22.68 20.26
N HIS A 25 -55.24 -21.42 20.64
CA HIS A 25 -55.65 -20.86 21.95
C HIS A 25 -56.39 -19.51 21.77
N THR A 26 -57.63 -19.47 22.23
CA THR A 26 -58.63 -18.46 21.87
C THR A 26 -59.00 -17.53 23.03
N SER A 27 -58.04 -17.01 23.78
CA SER A 27 -58.27 -15.84 24.64
C SER A 27 -57.59 -14.62 24.02
N ILE A 28 -58.34 -13.52 23.88
CA ILE A 28 -57.83 -12.25 23.30
C ILE A 28 -56.66 -11.70 24.12
N SER A 29 -56.67 -11.86 25.45
CA SER A 29 -55.62 -11.39 26.34
C SER A 29 -54.31 -12.17 26.15
N ASP A 30 -54.37 -13.48 25.94
CA ASP A 30 -53.22 -14.33 25.73
C ASP A 30 -52.53 -14.04 24.37
N PHE A 31 -53.34 -13.65 23.38
CA PHE A 31 -52.85 -13.24 22.06
C PHE A 31 -51.98 -11.99 22.15
N TYR A 32 -52.43 -10.93 22.84
CA TYR A 32 -51.65 -9.70 22.99
C TYR A 32 -50.41 -9.90 23.83
N PHE A 33 -50.47 -10.67 24.90
CA PHE A 33 -49.34 -10.99 25.75
C PHE A 33 -48.28 -11.76 25.00
N PHE A 34 -48.65 -12.77 24.22
CA PHE A 34 -47.71 -13.58 23.44
C PHE A 34 -47.02 -12.75 22.34
N ASN A 35 -47.73 -11.88 21.63
CA ASN A 35 -47.15 -10.99 20.67
C ASN A 35 -46.17 -9.99 21.30
N PHE A 36 -46.49 -9.43 22.45
CA PHE A 36 -45.59 -8.55 23.20
C PHE A 36 -44.28 -9.28 23.57
N ILE A 37 -44.34 -10.48 24.12
CA ILE A 37 -43.15 -11.27 24.45
C ILE A 37 -42.30 -11.57 23.21
N LYS A 38 -42.94 -11.97 22.12
CA LYS A 38 -42.25 -12.21 20.84
C LYS A 38 -41.47 -10.97 20.37
N ASP A 39 -42.08 -9.80 20.43
CA ASP A 39 -41.48 -8.54 19.98
C ASP A 39 -40.30 -8.14 20.89
N VAL A 40 -40.41 -8.31 22.20
CA VAL A 40 -39.34 -8.09 23.17
C VAL A 40 -38.16 -9.03 22.90
N VAL A 41 -38.41 -10.32 22.74
CA VAL A 41 -37.36 -11.31 22.42
C VAL A 41 -36.68 -10.97 21.10
N PHE A 42 -37.42 -10.56 20.08
CA PHE A 42 -36.87 -10.17 18.80
C PHE A 42 -35.93 -8.96 18.93
N ILE A 43 -36.34 -7.92 19.67
CA ILE A 43 -35.52 -6.72 19.89
C ILE A 43 -34.22 -7.09 20.63
N VAL A 44 -34.31 -7.92 21.68
CA VAL A 44 -33.13 -8.34 22.46
C VAL A 44 -32.14 -9.14 21.57
N LEU A 45 -32.67 -10.12 20.82
CA LEU A 45 -31.83 -10.94 19.94
C LEU A 45 -31.18 -10.12 18.81
N SER A 46 -31.92 -9.18 18.23
CA SER A 46 -31.37 -8.29 17.20
C SER A 46 -30.30 -7.36 17.75
N GLY A 47 -30.46 -6.84 18.97
CA GLY A 47 -29.46 -6.04 19.66
C GLY A 47 -28.18 -6.83 19.97
N LEU A 48 -28.30 -8.06 20.45
CA LEU A 48 -27.16 -8.94 20.69
C LEU A 48 -26.41 -9.30 19.40
N LEU A 49 -27.15 -9.61 18.34
CA LEU A 49 -26.54 -9.88 17.03
C LEU A 49 -25.80 -8.67 16.48
N PHE A 50 -26.40 -7.49 16.56
CA PHE A 50 -25.78 -6.24 16.13
C PHE A 50 -24.48 -5.97 16.91
N ARG A 51 -24.50 -6.10 18.24
CA ARG A 51 -23.32 -5.96 19.09
C ARG A 51 -22.22 -6.98 18.73
N TYR A 52 -22.59 -8.23 18.45
CA TYR A 52 -21.64 -9.26 18.00
C TYR A 52 -20.97 -8.88 16.67
N ILE A 53 -21.75 -8.41 15.69
CA ILE A 53 -21.24 -7.99 14.38
C ILE A 53 -20.27 -6.81 14.54
N LEU A 54 -20.62 -5.80 15.34
CA LEU A 54 -19.76 -4.65 15.62
C LEU A 54 -18.45 -5.09 16.26
N SER A 55 -18.50 -5.89 17.33
CA SER A 55 -17.32 -6.39 18.04
C SER A 55 -16.38 -7.18 17.10
N LYS A 56 -16.93 -8.02 16.23
CA LYS A 56 -16.14 -8.77 15.26
C LYS A 56 -15.47 -7.87 14.21
N ASN A 57 -16.18 -6.83 13.78
CA ASN A 57 -15.64 -5.85 12.82
C ASN A 57 -14.52 -5.01 13.45
N ASP A 58 -14.69 -4.59 14.70
CA ASP A 58 -13.68 -3.83 15.45
C ASP A 58 -12.39 -4.64 15.64
N GLN A 59 -12.49 -5.92 16.02
CA GLN A 59 -11.33 -6.80 16.14
C GLN A 59 -10.58 -6.97 14.82
N LYS A 60 -11.33 -7.10 13.71
CA LYS A 60 -10.73 -7.17 12.37
C LYS A 60 -9.99 -5.87 12.01
N ASN A 61 -10.61 -4.72 12.25
CA ASN A 61 -10.02 -3.42 11.98
C ASN A 61 -8.75 -3.20 12.82
N ILE A 62 -8.77 -3.55 14.11
CA ILE A 62 -7.60 -3.48 15.00
C ILE A 62 -6.46 -4.38 14.47
N SER A 63 -6.77 -5.59 14.02
CA SER A 63 -5.75 -6.50 13.47
C SER A 63 -5.11 -5.97 12.19
N ILE A 64 -5.91 -5.40 11.28
CA ILE A 64 -5.44 -4.76 10.05
C ILE A 64 -4.56 -3.56 10.39
N PHE A 65 -4.99 -2.72 11.31
CA PHE A 65 -4.22 -1.54 11.74
C PHE A 65 -2.86 -1.93 12.34
N LYS A 66 -2.83 -2.95 13.21
CA LYS A 66 -1.58 -3.46 13.79
C LYS A 66 -0.63 -4.01 12.71
N LYS A 67 -1.17 -4.76 11.74
CA LYS A 67 -0.37 -5.28 10.63
C LYS A 67 0.19 -4.16 9.76
N LEU A 68 -0.63 -3.17 9.41
CA LEU A 68 -0.21 -2.02 8.62
C LEU A 68 0.89 -1.22 9.34
N LYS A 69 0.70 -0.96 10.63
CA LYS A 69 1.72 -0.27 11.44
C LYS A 69 3.05 -1.02 11.43
N LYS A 70 3.01 -2.34 11.69
CA LYS A 70 4.23 -3.17 11.68
C LYS A 70 4.95 -3.11 10.33
N THR A 71 4.23 -3.26 9.23
CA THR A 71 4.81 -3.19 7.88
C THR A 71 5.42 -1.81 7.60
N ASN A 72 4.75 -0.74 8.04
CA ASN A 72 5.27 0.62 7.88
C ASN A 72 6.57 0.85 8.68
N ASP A 73 6.63 0.32 9.91
CA ASP A 73 7.83 0.40 10.75
C ASP A 73 9.00 -0.40 10.13
N GLU A 74 8.74 -1.59 9.56
CA GLU A 74 9.73 -2.40 8.82
C GLU A 74 10.27 -1.68 7.57
N ILE A 75 9.39 -1.04 6.79
CA ILE A 75 9.78 -0.23 5.63
C ILE A 75 10.65 0.95 6.05
N LYS A 76 10.27 1.64 7.12
CA LYS A 76 11.03 2.77 7.65
C LYS A 76 12.43 2.34 8.09
N GLU A 77 12.55 1.26 8.86
CA GLU A 77 13.84 0.71 9.28
C GLU A 77 14.72 0.29 8.08
N SER A 78 14.11 -0.33 7.06
CA SER A 78 14.82 -0.69 5.84
C SER A 78 15.35 0.54 5.10
N ASN A 79 14.52 1.57 4.93
CA ASN A 79 14.94 2.82 4.29
C ASN A 79 16.07 3.52 5.05
N GLU A 80 16.00 3.56 6.39
CA GLU A 80 17.06 4.12 7.22
C GLU A 80 18.39 3.36 7.04
N LYS A 81 18.34 2.03 6.94
CA LYS A 81 19.53 1.20 6.65
C LYS A 81 20.12 1.51 5.27
N TYR A 82 19.28 1.65 4.24
CA TYR A 82 19.73 2.05 2.89
C TYR A 82 20.40 3.42 2.91
N ASP A 83 19.82 4.38 3.61
CA ASP A 83 20.39 5.73 3.73
C ASP A 83 21.75 5.72 4.44
N ILE A 84 21.90 4.90 5.49
CA ILE A 84 23.18 4.76 6.21
C ILE A 84 24.25 4.16 5.31
N VAL A 85 23.94 3.09 4.58
CA VAL A 85 24.90 2.44 3.66
C VAL A 85 25.30 3.40 2.55
N ALA A 86 24.34 4.05 1.90
CA ALA A 86 24.60 5.01 0.84
C ALA A 86 25.49 6.18 1.30
N LYS A 87 25.28 6.68 2.53
CA LYS A 87 26.14 7.71 3.12
C LYS A 87 27.54 7.20 3.43
N ALA A 88 27.68 5.98 3.94
CA ALA A 88 28.97 5.40 4.30
C ALA A 88 29.83 5.11 3.06
N THR A 89 29.22 4.74 1.94
CA THR A 89 29.91 4.48 0.66
C THR A 89 30.05 5.73 -0.20
N SER A 90 29.40 6.84 0.17
CA SER A 90 29.29 8.05 -0.66
C SER A 90 28.68 7.76 -2.04
N ASP A 91 27.80 6.76 -2.12
CA ASP A 91 27.15 6.38 -3.37
C ASP A 91 25.88 7.19 -3.64
N THR A 92 25.71 7.54 -4.90
CA THR A 92 24.43 8.04 -5.41
C THR A 92 23.63 6.87 -5.96
N ILE A 93 22.50 6.58 -5.32
CA ILE A 93 21.59 5.49 -5.73
C ILE A 93 20.47 6.10 -6.56
N TRP A 94 20.14 5.46 -7.67
CA TRP A 94 19.04 5.82 -8.54
C TRP A 94 18.13 4.61 -8.78
N ASP A 95 16.85 4.90 -9.00
CA ASP A 95 15.82 3.93 -9.39
C ASP A 95 15.08 4.49 -10.60
N TRP A 96 15.06 3.76 -11.71
CA TRP A 96 14.46 4.18 -12.96
C TRP A 96 13.32 3.27 -13.39
N LYS A 97 12.12 3.80 -13.37
CA LYS A 97 10.95 3.17 -13.97
C LYS A 97 10.95 3.44 -15.47
N ILE A 98 11.53 2.54 -16.23
CA ILE A 98 11.79 2.72 -17.66
C ILE A 98 10.52 3.02 -18.46
N GLN A 99 9.40 2.36 -18.17
CA GLN A 99 8.14 2.53 -18.91
C GLN A 99 7.51 3.91 -18.71
N GLU A 100 7.71 4.52 -17.54
CA GLU A 100 7.16 5.81 -17.16
C GLU A 100 8.16 6.95 -17.40
N ASP A 101 9.39 6.62 -17.78
CA ASP A 101 10.56 7.50 -17.81
C ASP A 101 10.72 8.31 -16.53
N GLN A 102 10.58 7.64 -15.38
CA GLN A 102 10.66 8.27 -14.07
C GLN A 102 11.87 7.76 -13.30
N ILE A 103 12.83 8.65 -13.01
CA ILE A 103 14.01 8.38 -12.21
C ILE A 103 13.87 9.05 -10.84
N SER A 104 14.15 8.31 -9.78
CA SER A 104 14.30 8.85 -8.43
C SER A 104 15.73 8.67 -7.93
N TRP A 105 16.21 9.64 -7.16
CA TRP A 105 17.57 9.70 -6.66
C TRP A 105 17.56 9.73 -5.13
N ASN A 106 18.55 9.10 -4.51
CA ASN A 106 18.76 9.25 -3.08
C ASN A 106 19.49 10.58 -2.76
N LYS A 107 19.70 10.85 -1.48
CA LYS A 107 20.42 12.05 -1.02
C LYS A 107 21.88 12.12 -1.47
N GLY A 108 22.43 11.05 -2.03
CA GLY A 108 23.76 11.01 -2.64
C GLY A 108 23.91 12.03 -3.78
N ILE A 109 22.83 12.34 -4.52
CA ILE A 109 22.87 13.32 -5.60
C ILE A 109 23.27 14.73 -5.09
N GLU A 110 22.84 15.10 -3.89
CA GLU A 110 23.25 16.35 -3.25
C GLU A 110 24.67 16.25 -2.68
N SER A 111 24.97 15.20 -1.92
CA SER A 111 26.25 15.09 -1.22
C SER A 111 27.44 14.86 -2.16
N VAL A 112 27.25 14.13 -3.27
CA VAL A 112 28.31 13.80 -4.22
C VAL A 112 28.42 14.82 -5.34
N PHE A 113 27.27 15.26 -5.90
CA PHE A 113 27.22 16.12 -7.09
C PHE A 113 26.78 17.55 -6.81
N GLY A 114 26.29 17.84 -5.59
CA GLY A 114 25.92 19.19 -5.15
C GLY A 114 24.53 19.66 -5.56
N TYR A 115 23.74 18.86 -6.29
CA TYR A 115 22.40 19.25 -6.71
C TYR A 115 21.43 19.23 -5.55
N LYS A 116 20.72 20.34 -5.34
CA LYS A 116 19.61 20.39 -4.38
C LYS A 116 18.39 19.64 -4.94
N GLU A 117 17.52 19.14 -4.05
CA GLU A 117 16.35 18.34 -4.43
C GLU A 117 15.47 19.00 -5.50
N TYR A 118 15.29 20.34 -5.42
CA TYR A 118 14.51 21.10 -6.39
C TYR A 118 15.20 21.31 -7.75
N GLU A 119 16.50 21.02 -7.88
CA GLU A 119 17.30 21.09 -9.10
C GLU A 119 17.35 19.76 -9.85
N VAL A 120 16.97 18.68 -9.17
CA VAL A 120 17.03 17.31 -9.68
C VAL A 120 15.78 17.00 -10.48
N GLY A 121 15.96 16.73 -11.78
CA GLY A 121 14.87 16.23 -12.61
C GLY A 121 14.58 14.75 -12.38
N ASN A 122 13.37 14.37 -12.70
CA ASN A 122 12.87 13.00 -12.52
C ASN A 122 12.76 12.19 -13.82
N SER A 123 13.41 12.63 -14.90
CA SER A 123 13.43 11.97 -16.21
C SER A 123 14.82 11.52 -16.62
N SER A 124 14.90 10.54 -17.51
CA SER A 124 16.17 10.12 -18.14
C SER A 124 16.84 11.27 -18.88
N GLN A 125 16.07 12.18 -19.47
CA GLN A 125 16.61 13.36 -20.16
C GLN A 125 17.45 14.23 -19.22
N TRP A 126 16.97 14.49 -18.00
CA TRP A 126 17.73 15.27 -17.02
C TRP A 126 19.09 14.64 -16.72
N TRP A 127 19.13 13.31 -16.56
CA TRP A 127 20.37 12.56 -16.34
C TRP A 127 21.30 12.65 -17.55
N PHE A 128 20.80 12.43 -18.76
CA PHE A 128 21.58 12.55 -20.00
C PHE A 128 22.18 13.95 -20.19
N ASP A 129 21.45 15.00 -19.85
CA ASP A 129 21.92 16.39 -19.95
C ASP A 129 23.12 16.70 -19.01
N LYS A 130 23.35 15.85 -18.01
CA LYS A 130 24.50 15.98 -17.10
C LYS A 130 25.71 15.13 -17.53
N ILE A 131 25.55 14.23 -18.46
CA ILE A 131 26.67 13.46 -19.02
C ILE A 131 27.52 14.37 -19.91
N HIS A 132 28.85 14.23 -19.85
CA HIS A 132 29.74 15.01 -20.69
C HIS A 132 29.43 14.75 -22.17
N PRO A 133 29.46 15.79 -23.04
CA PRO A 133 29.07 15.65 -24.45
C PRO A 133 29.82 14.56 -25.22
N GLU A 134 31.11 14.39 -24.94
CA GLU A 134 31.92 13.33 -25.58
C GLU A 134 31.54 11.91 -25.15
N ASP A 135 30.94 11.77 -23.94
CA ASP A 135 30.55 10.46 -23.38
C ASP A 135 29.10 10.13 -23.70
N SER A 136 28.24 11.16 -23.91
CA SER A 136 26.77 11.02 -23.99
C SER A 136 26.30 10.14 -25.16
N ILE A 137 26.93 10.24 -26.34
CA ILE A 137 26.57 9.43 -27.52
C ILE A 137 26.85 7.94 -27.26
N LYS A 138 28.05 7.65 -26.79
CA LYS A 138 28.45 6.26 -26.47
C LYS A 138 27.55 5.69 -25.39
N MET A 139 27.27 6.48 -24.36
CA MET A 139 26.44 6.10 -23.22
C MET A 139 25.01 5.77 -23.65
N SER A 140 24.38 6.63 -24.48
CA SER A 140 23.00 6.40 -24.96
C SER A 140 22.90 5.13 -25.81
N ILE A 141 23.81 4.91 -26.75
CA ILE A 141 23.81 3.69 -27.59
C ILE A 141 23.90 2.44 -26.71
N LYS A 142 24.82 2.44 -25.74
CA LYS A 142 25.04 1.30 -24.86
C LYS A 142 23.83 1.03 -23.96
N LEU A 143 23.20 2.08 -23.40
CA LEU A 143 22.03 1.98 -22.56
C LEU A 143 20.81 1.46 -23.32
N TYR A 144 20.55 1.99 -24.52
CA TYR A 144 19.44 1.50 -25.36
C TYR A 144 19.62 0.03 -25.73
N SER A 145 20.87 -0.37 -26.11
CA SER A 145 21.20 -1.77 -26.38
C SER A 145 20.97 -2.67 -25.15
N PHE A 146 21.35 -2.18 -23.95
CA PHE A 146 21.14 -2.90 -22.71
C PHE A 146 19.67 -3.14 -22.41
N ILE A 147 18.82 -2.11 -22.56
CA ILE A 147 17.38 -2.20 -22.34
C ILE A 147 16.72 -3.14 -23.36
N GLU A 148 17.09 -3.02 -24.65
CA GLU A 148 16.53 -3.82 -25.72
C GLU A 148 16.87 -5.32 -25.57
N GLN A 149 18.10 -5.62 -25.16
CA GLN A 149 18.58 -6.98 -24.95
C GLN A 149 18.12 -7.58 -23.61
N LYS A 150 17.47 -6.81 -22.74
CA LYS A 150 17.03 -7.22 -21.39
C LYS A 150 18.15 -7.86 -20.58
N THR A 151 19.34 -7.28 -20.63
CA THR A 151 20.49 -7.78 -19.89
C THR A 151 20.29 -7.48 -18.38
N GLU A 152 20.71 -8.42 -17.52
CA GLU A 152 20.46 -8.31 -16.06
C GLU A 152 21.40 -7.35 -15.33
N LYS A 153 22.52 -7.01 -15.92
CA LYS A 153 23.55 -6.19 -15.25
C LYS A 153 24.03 -5.08 -16.14
N TRP A 154 23.97 -3.88 -15.62
CA TRP A 154 24.50 -2.66 -16.21
C TRP A 154 25.82 -2.27 -15.55
N GLN A 155 26.78 -1.83 -16.33
CA GLN A 155 27.97 -1.15 -15.84
C GLN A 155 28.58 -0.27 -16.93
N ASP A 156 28.79 1.01 -16.62
CA ASP A 156 29.53 1.93 -17.48
C ASP A 156 30.32 2.97 -16.67
N GLN A 157 31.21 3.69 -17.33
CA GLN A 157 31.97 4.80 -16.78
C GLN A 157 31.86 6.01 -17.70
N TYR A 158 31.55 7.15 -17.10
CA TYR A 158 31.37 8.41 -17.81
C TYR A 158 31.63 9.61 -16.90
N ARG A 159 31.77 10.79 -17.49
CA ARG A 159 31.89 12.05 -16.76
C ARG A 159 30.49 12.62 -16.51
N PHE A 160 30.17 12.86 -15.26
CA PHE A 160 28.91 13.45 -14.82
C PHE A 160 29.13 14.87 -14.31
N ARG A 161 28.34 15.81 -14.76
CA ARG A 161 28.42 17.22 -14.39
C ARG A 161 27.86 17.47 -13.01
N CYS A 162 28.61 18.14 -12.15
CA CYS A 162 28.19 18.59 -10.83
C CYS A 162 27.40 19.93 -10.92
N ALA A 163 26.76 20.33 -9.83
CA ALA A 163 26.03 21.59 -9.74
C ALA A 163 26.94 22.84 -9.93
N ASP A 164 28.21 22.74 -9.58
CA ASP A 164 29.24 23.79 -9.80
C ASP A 164 29.83 23.79 -11.22
N ASN A 165 29.25 23.02 -12.16
CA ASN A 165 29.71 22.80 -13.53
C ASN A 165 31.06 22.05 -13.68
N THR A 166 31.65 21.55 -12.63
CA THR A 166 32.78 20.61 -12.73
C THR A 166 32.29 19.21 -13.14
N TYR A 167 33.20 18.36 -13.62
CA TYR A 167 32.90 16.99 -13.98
C TYR A 167 33.58 16.01 -13.04
N LYS A 168 32.85 14.98 -12.64
CA LYS A 168 33.39 13.82 -11.91
C LYS A 168 33.29 12.57 -12.77
N TYR A 169 34.31 11.74 -12.70
CA TYR A 169 34.25 10.39 -13.26
C TYR A 169 33.38 9.52 -12.33
N VAL A 170 32.39 8.90 -12.90
CA VAL A 170 31.47 8.00 -12.18
C VAL A 170 31.56 6.59 -12.73
N LEU A 171 31.48 5.61 -11.87
CA LEU A 171 31.22 4.22 -12.20
C LEU A 171 29.76 3.92 -11.88
N ASP A 172 28.99 3.77 -12.92
CA ASP A 172 27.55 3.50 -12.84
C ASP A 172 27.28 2.00 -12.93
N ARG A 173 26.46 1.48 -12.03
CA ARG A 173 26.08 0.06 -11.94
C ARG A 173 24.60 -0.08 -11.68
N GLY A 174 23.94 -1.01 -12.40
CA GLY A 174 22.52 -1.32 -12.25
C GLY A 174 22.20 -2.78 -12.58
#